data_a82055f25592b09149bb66e1680dab3e
#
_entry.id   a82055f25592b09149bb66e1680dab3e
#
_cell.length_a   1.000
_cell.length_b   1.000
_cell.length_c   1.000
_cell.angle_alpha   90.00
_cell.angle_beta   90.00
_cell.angle_gamma   90.00
#
_symmetry.space_group_name_H-M   'P 1'
#
loop_
_entity.id
_entity.type
_entity.pdbx_description
1 polymer ?
#
loop_
_entity_poly.entity_id
_entity_poly.type
_entity_poly.pdbx_seq_one_letter_code
_entity_poly.pdbx_strand_id
1 'polypeptide(L)'
;MTISSLKLRLLNRLHAAGQPASAIGIDLGTTKSCLAVARYDPEANTLDCQCVEFERPDGTRNVAVPSAVAQAGDRRLFGAAALAQRNAPGLCANRDWFYEAKNLIGLRYTYRDAPAGLGNAGEVAAALIGHLREEARLPQAVPPPLVVTVPASFHAAQREATISAAERGCRLRARSGKVR
;
A
#
# COMPACT_ATOMS: atom_id res chain seq x y z
N MET A 1 6.76 -1.89 -26.15
CA MET A 1 7.96 -2.22 -25.36
C MET A 1 7.61 -3.45 -24.53
N THR A 2 8.24 -4.59 -24.77
CA THR A 2 7.94 -5.85 -24.07
C THR A 2 8.50 -5.84 -22.65
N ILE A 3 7.82 -6.51 -21.70
CA ILE A 3 8.24 -6.65 -20.30
C ILE A 3 9.69 -7.15 -20.20
N SER A 4 10.10 -8.05 -21.10
CA SER A 4 11.47 -8.58 -21.16
C SER A 4 12.53 -7.50 -21.45
N SER A 5 12.23 -6.54 -22.33
CA SER A 5 13.19 -5.47 -22.67
C SER A 5 13.32 -4.45 -21.55
N LEU A 6 12.26 -4.21 -20.77
CA LEU A 6 12.29 -3.33 -19.60
C LEU A 6 13.08 -3.96 -18.46
N LYS A 7 12.86 -5.26 -18.20
CA LYS A 7 13.61 -6.04 -17.21
C LYS A 7 15.11 -6.03 -17.49
N LEU A 8 15.51 -6.26 -18.75
CA LEU A 8 16.91 -6.28 -19.14
C LEU A 8 17.58 -4.90 -18.97
N ARG A 9 16.88 -3.82 -19.33
CA ARG A 9 17.40 -2.45 -19.13
C ARG A 9 17.56 -2.09 -17.64
N LEU A 10 16.62 -2.53 -16.79
CA LEU A 10 16.71 -2.33 -15.35
C LEU A 10 17.90 -3.10 -14.76
N LEU A 11 18.03 -4.39 -15.10
CA LEU A 11 19.15 -5.23 -14.66
C LEU A 11 20.51 -4.63 -15.07
N ASN A 12 20.65 -4.19 -16.31
CA ASN A 12 21.90 -3.57 -16.77
C ASN A 12 22.25 -2.30 -16.03
N ARG A 13 21.25 -1.46 -15.66
CA ARG A 13 21.47 -0.27 -14.84
C ARG A 13 21.87 -0.61 -13.41
N LEU A 14 21.22 -1.60 -12.81
CA LEU A 14 21.53 -2.05 -11.45
C LEU A 14 22.91 -2.70 -11.39
N HIS A 15 23.25 -3.53 -12.37
CA HIS A 15 24.58 -4.14 -12.50
C HIS A 15 25.69 -3.09 -12.65
N ALA A 16 25.48 -2.06 -13.47
CA ALA A 16 26.43 -0.96 -13.63
C ALA A 16 26.64 -0.16 -12.33
N ALA A 17 25.65 -0.14 -11.43
CA ALA A 17 25.78 0.52 -10.13
C ALA A 17 26.60 -0.28 -9.11
N GLY A 18 26.76 -1.60 -9.32
CA GLY A 18 27.57 -2.49 -8.47
C GLY A 18 27.10 -2.60 -7.00
N GLN A 19 25.86 -2.18 -6.71
CA GLN A 19 25.32 -2.14 -5.35
C GLN A 19 24.03 -2.97 -5.23
N PRO A 20 23.83 -3.70 -4.13
CA PRO A 20 22.54 -4.32 -3.83
C PRO A 20 21.45 -3.26 -3.84
N ALA A 21 20.34 -3.56 -4.48
CA ALA A 21 19.19 -2.66 -4.56
C ALA A 21 17.89 -3.41 -4.25
N SER A 22 16.96 -2.69 -3.64
CA SER A 22 15.61 -3.21 -3.43
C SER A 22 14.57 -2.17 -3.84
N ALA A 23 13.40 -2.64 -4.22
CA ALA A 23 12.25 -1.81 -4.57
C ALA A 23 10.96 -2.45 -4.04
N ILE A 24 9.95 -1.63 -3.78
CA ILE A 24 8.62 -2.08 -3.39
C ILE A 24 7.66 -1.81 -4.56
N GLY A 25 6.87 -2.82 -4.91
CA GLY A 25 5.72 -2.67 -5.81
C GLY A 25 4.43 -2.84 -5.03
N ILE A 26 3.49 -1.91 -5.15
CA ILE A 26 2.14 -2.04 -4.61
C ILE A 26 1.14 -2.02 -5.74
N ASP A 27 0.33 -3.06 -5.84
CA ASP A 27 -0.91 -3.00 -6.60
C ASP A 27 -2.02 -2.56 -5.65
N LEU A 28 -2.39 -1.28 -5.74
CA LEU A 28 -3.47 -0.71 -4.96
C LEU A 28 -4.79 -0.97 -5.69
N GLY A 29 -5.42 -2.11 -5.42
CA GLY A 29 -6.71 -2.48 -6.02
C GLY A 29 -7.92 -1.83 -5.34
N THR A 30 -9.08 -1.85 -6.00
CA THR A 30 -10.34 -1.35 -5.43
C THR A 30 -10.78 -2.20 -4.24
N THR A 31 -10.79 -3.51 -4.38
CA THR A 31 -11.27 -4.46 -3.35
C THR A 31 -10.14 -5.12 -2.59
N LYS A 32 -9.01 -5.38 -3.24
CA LYS A 32 -7.83 -6.02 -2.66
C LYS A 32 -6.57 -5.34 -3.18
N SER A 33 -5.57 -5.25 -2.31
CA SER A 33 -4.24 -4.74 -2.64
C SER A 33 -3.20 -5.82 -2.37
N CYS A 34 -2.06 -5.76 -3.03
CA CYS A 34 -0.92 -6.61 -2.73
C CYS A 34 0.39 -5.80 -2.77
N LEU A 35 1.41 -6.35 -2.15
CA LEU A 35 2.75 -5.77 -2.11
C LEU A 35 3.77 -6.84 -2.49
N ALA A 36 4.71 -6.46 -3.35
CA ALA A 36 5.87 -7.26 -3.69
C ALA A 36 7.16 -6.50 -3.36
N VAL A 37 8.19 -7.25 -3.02
CA VAL A 37 9.55 -6.74 -2.82
C VAL A 37 10.44 -7.33 -3.91
N ALA A 38 11.12 -6.46 -4.63
CA ALA A 38 12.17 -6.84 -5.57
C ALA A 38 13.54 -6.60 -4.91
N ARG A 39 14.45 -7.55 -5.03
CA ARG A 39 15.83 -7.47 -4.56
C ARG A 39 16.78 -7.82 -5.69
N TYR A 40 17.75 -6.96 -5.91
CA TYR A 40 18.82 -7.18 -6.86
C TYR A 40 20.11 -7.55 -6.13
N ASP A 41 20.70 -8.66 -6.51
CA ASP A 41 22.03 -9.09 -6.07
C ASP A 41 23.03 -8.82 -7.22
N PRO A 42 23.98 -7.87 -7.05
CA PRO A 42 24.96 -7.55 -8.07
C PRO A 42 26.02 -8.66 -8.27
N GLU A 43 26.35 -9.45 -7.25
CA GLU A 43 27.33 -10.51 -7.35
C GLU A 43 26.80 -11.69 -8.17
N ALA A 44 25.57 -12.10 -7.88
CA ALA A 44 24.91 -13.16 -8.64
C ALA A 44 24.26 -12.66 -9.93
N ASN A 45 24.16 -11.33 -10.12
CA ASN A 45 23.42 -10.66 -11.20
C ASN A 45 21.98 -11.17 -11.31
N THR A 46 21.32 -11.36 -10.19
CA THR A 46 19.94 -11.87 -10.12
C THR A 46 18.97 -10.82 -9.57
N LEU A 47 17.73 -10.90 -10.05
CA LEU A 47 16.60 -10.13 -9.53
C LEU A 47 15.55 -11.10 -9.00
N ASP A 48 15.43 -11.15 -7.68
CA ASP A 48 14.35 -11.85 -6.99
C ASP A 48 13.16 -10.93 -6.75
N CYS A 49 11.94 -11.44 -6.89
CA CYS A 49 10.72 -10.69 -6.67
C CYS A 49 9.70 -11.58 -5.94
N GLN A 50 9.34 -11.20 -4.74
CA GLN A 50 8.46 -11.97 -3.87
C GLN A 50 7.27 -11.12 -3.41
N CYS A 51 6.06 -11.71 -3.47
CA CYS A 51 4.89 -11.11 -2.82
C CYS A 51 4.99 -11.29 -1.31
N VAL A 52 4.62 -10.24 -0.58
CA VAL A 52 4.55 -10.29 0.88
C VAL A 52 3.23 -10.93 1.30
N GLU A 53 3.31 -11.86 2.21
CA GLU A 53 2.15 -12.46 2.85
C GLU A 53 1.77 -11.69 4.12
N PHE A 54 0.50 -11.40 4.26
CA PHE A 54 -0.08 -10.69 5.40
C PHE A 54 -0.88 -11.66 6.27
N GLU A 55 -0.72 -11.55 7.57
CA GLU A 55 -1.46 -12.35 8.54
C GLU A 55 -2.91 -11.84 8.65
N ARG A 56 -3.84 -12.77 8.74
CA ARG A 56 -5.26 -12.51 8.96
C ARG A 56 -5.64 -12.77 10.42
N PRO A 57 -6.80 -12.25 10.89
CA PRO A 57 -7.27 -12.49 12.24
C PRO A 57 -7.48 -13.98 12.59
N ASP A 58 -7.68 -14.84 11.60
CA ASP A 58 -7.82 -16.29 11.76
C ASP A 58 -6.47 -17.04 11.79
N GLY A 59 -5.35 -16.31 11.76
CA GLY A 59 -3.99 -16.87 11.74
C GLY A 59 -3.53 -17.34 10.34
N THR A 60 -4.38 -17.32 9.33
CA THR A 60 -3.98 -17.63 7.95
C THR A 60 -3.19 -16.49 7.32
N ARG A 61 -2.40 -16.78 6.29
CA ARG A 61 -1.64 -15.78 5.54
C ARG A 61 -2.10 -15.69 4.10
N ASN A 62 -2.07 -14.49 3.54
CA ASN A 62 -2.45 -14.26 2.16
C ASN A 62 -1.70 -13.06 1.57
N VAL A 63 -1.33 -13.14 0.30
CA VAL A 63 -0.70 -12.04 -0.43
C VAL A 63 -1.69 -10.92 -0.77
N ALA A 64 -2.98 -11.23 -0.85
CA ALA A 64 -4.03 -10.28 -1.19
C ALA A 64 -4.71 -9.76 0.08
N VAL A 65 -4.52 -8.48 0.36
CA VAL A 65 -5.07 -7.76 1.52
C VAL A 65 -6.34 -7.02 1.09
N PRO A 66 -7.46 -7.13 1.80
CA PRO A 66 -8.63 -6.27 1.53
C PRO A 66 -8.25 -4.79 1.57
N SER A 67 -8.70 -4.01 0.58
CA SER A 67 -8.47 -2.55 0.52
C SER A 67 -9.42 -1.82 1.48
N ALA A 68 -9.38 -2.22 2.75
CA ALA A 68 -10.24 -1.72 3.82
C ALA A 68 -9.42 -1.05 4.93
N VAL A 69 -9.96 0.04 5.46
CA VAL A 69 -9.44 0.77 6.62
C VAL A 69 -10.60 1.03 7.57
N ALA A 70 -10.41 0.83 8.86
CA ALA A 70 -11.40 1.16 9.87
C ALA A 70 -10.76 1.89 11.07
N GLN A 71 -11.52 2.78 11.69
CA GLN A 71 -11.18 3.40 12.95
C GLN A 71 -12.16 2.90 14.02
N ALA A 72 -11.67 2.07 14.92
CA ALA A 72 -12.46 1.53 16.04
C ALA A 72 -11.92 2.12 17.35
N GLY A 73 -12.57 3.18 17.85
CA GLY A 73 -12.04 3.99 18.92
C GLY A 73 -10.67 4.58 18.55
N ASP A 74 -9.66 4.38 19.37
CA ASP A 74 -8.30 4.87 19.14
C ASP A 74 -7.47 3.95 18.22
N ARG A 75 -8.03 2.81 17.80
CA ARG A 75 -7.31 1.83 16.98
C ARG A 75 -7.67 1.94 15.51
N ARG A 76 -6.64 2.07 14.68
CA ARG A 76 -6.78 1.97 13.23
C ARG A 76 -6.52 0.53 12.79
N LEU A 77 -7.46 -0.04 12.07
CA LEU A 77 -7.43 -1.40 11.56
C LEU A 77 -7.29 -1.37 10.04
N PHE A 78 -6.65 -2.39 9.47
CA PHE A 78 -6.39 -2.50 8.05
C PHE A 78 -6.72 -3.90 7.53
N GLY A 79 -6.94 -4.01 6.23
CA GLY A 79 -7.07 -5.28 5.55
C GLY A 79 -8.20 -6.14 6.09
N ALA A 80 -7.92 -7.40 6.40
CA ALA A 80 -8.91 -8.36 6.88
C ALA A 80 -9.50 -7.95 8.24
N ALA A 81 -8.69 -7.37 9.14
CA ALA A 81 -9.17 -6.88 10.42
C ALA A 81 -10.17 -5.71 10.26
N ALA A 82 -9.91 -4.79 9.33
CA ALA A 82 -10.84 -3.72 8.99
C ALA A 82 -12.10 -4.25 8.31
N LEU A 83 -11.96 -5.21 7.40
CA LEU A 83 -13.09 -5.82 6.69
C LEU A 83 -14.03 -6.54 7.65
N ALA A 84 -13.50 -7.19 8.69
CA ALA A 84 -14.29 -7.85 9.73
C ALA A 84 -15.16 -6.86 10.52
N GLN A 85 -14.82 -5.57 10.53
CA GLN A 85 -15.61 -4.52 11.20
C GLN A 85 -16.78 -3.98 10.36
N ARG A 86 -17.02 -4.51 9.16
CA ARG A 86 -18.02 -3.98 8.23
C ARG A 86 -19.41 -3.78 8.84
N ASN A 87 -19.82 -4.68 9.73
CA ASN A 87 -21.11 -4.66 10.37
C ASN A 87 -21.02 -4.44 11.90
N ALA A 88 -19.88 -3.95 12.38
CA ALA A 88 -19.70 -3.71 13.82
C ALA A 88 -20.62 -2.59 14.29
N PRO A 89 -21.32 -2.76 15.43
CA PRO A 89 -22.18 -1.73 15.99
C PRO A 89 -21.39 -0.41 16.22
N GLY A 90 -22.00 0.71 15.84
CA GLY A 90 -21.43 2.06 16.05
C GLY A 90 -20.43 2.50 15.00
N LEU A 91 -20.00 1.65 14.06
CA LEU A 91 -19.16 2.04 12.93
C LEU A 91 -20.02 2.37 11.70
N CYS A 92 -19.77 3.52 11.09
CA CYS A 92 -20.47 3.98 9.91
C CYS A 92 -19.55 3.94 8.67
N ALA A 93 -20.08 3.46 7.55
CA ALA A 93 -19.39 3.50 6.28
C ALA A 93 -19.07 4.96 5.88
N ASN A 94 -17.87 5.17 5.32
CA ASN A 94 -17.34 6.48 4.92
C ASN A 94 -17.21 7.52 6.07
N ARG A 95 -17.32 7.07 7.29
CA ARG A 95 -16.96 7.83 8.50
C ARG A 95 -15.90 7.11 9.31
N ASP A 96 -16.18 5.88 9.74
CA ASP A 96 -15.28 5.08 10.57
C ASP A 96 -14.76 3.84 9.82
N TRP A 97 -15.43 3.43 8.75
CA TRP A 97 -15.11 2.27 7.96
C TRP A 97 -15.08 2.61 6.46
N PHE A 98 -13.96 2.34 5.81
CA PHE A 98 -13.66 2.73 4.42
C PHE A 98 -13.29 1.50 3.61
N TYR A 99 -13.97 1.31 2.50
CA TYR A 99 -13.73 0.24 1.54
C TYR A 99 -13.93 0.77 0.12
N GLU A 100 -13.19 0.20 -0.84
CA GLU A 100 -13.26 0.64 -2.24
C GLU A 100 -12.95 2.14 -2.47
N ALA A 101 -12.15 2.74 -1.57
CA ALA A 101 -11.80 4.16 -1.66
C ALA A 101 -11.13 4.53 -3.01
N LYS A 102 -10.50 3.57 -3.71
CA LYS A 102 -9.91 3.79 -5.03
C LYS A 102 -10.90 4.35 -6.06
N ASN A 103 -12.19 4.02 -5.95
CA ASN A 103 -13.23 4.54 -6.84
C ASN A 103 -13.41 6.06 -6.74
N LEU A 104 -13.04 6.64 -5.60
CA LEU A 104 -13.19 8.07 -5.30
C LEU A 104 -11.86 8.83 -5.35
N ILE A 105 -10.74 8.15 -5.62
CA ILE A 105 -9.42 8.79 -5.65
C ILE A 105 -9.34 9.82 -6.78
N GLY A 106 -8.84 11.01 -6.48
CA GLY A 106 -8.76 12.12 -7.43
C GLY A 106 -10.08 12.88 -7.65
N LEU A 107 -11.18 12.46 -7.01
CA LEU A 107 -12.42 13.22 -6.99
C LEU A 107 -12.45 14.23 -5.84
N ARG A 108 -13.17 15.34 -6.01
CA ARG A 108 -13.42 16.33 -4.96
C ARG A 108 -14.51 15.81 -4.01
N TYR A 109 -14.22 14.74 -3.30
CA TYR A 109 -15.12 14.12 -2.35
C TYR A 109 -14.44 14.01 -0.99
N THR A 110 -15.12 14.47 0.07
CA THR A 110 -14.66 14.39 1.44
C THR A 110 -15.63 13.54 2.26
N TYR A 111 -15.06 12.73 3.14
CA TYR A 111 -15.84 11.95 4.09
C TYR A 111 -16.19 12.83 5.30
N ARG A 112 -17.49 13.06 5.51
CA ARG A 112 -17.98 13.88 6.62
C ARG A 112 -17.69 13.17 7.95
N ASP A 113 -17.21 13.93 8.93
CA ASP A 113 -16.93 13.47 10.30
C ASP A 113 -15.94 12.28 10.36
N ALA A 114 -15.13 12.11 9.33
CA ALA A 114 -14.10 11.08 9.30
C ALA A 114 -12.95 11.44 10.23
N PRO A 115 -12.29 10.43 10.84
CA PRO A 115 -11.12 10.63 11.67
C PRO A 115 -9.97 11.31 10.92
N ALA A 116 -9.11 12.01 11.64
CA ALA A 116 -7.94 12.67 11.08
C ALA A 116 -7.10 11.70 10.24
N GLY A 117 -6.77 12.10 9.02
CA GLY A 117 -6.03 11.29 8.06
C GLY A 117 -6.86 10.22 7.34
N LEU A 118 -8.19 10.33 7.38
CA LEU A 118 -9.13 9.51 6.62
C LEU A 118 -10.24 10.36 5.95
N GLY A 119 -10.09 11.68 5.89
CA GLY A 119 -11.10 12.62 5.40
C GLY A 119 -11.40 12.55 3.90
N ASN A 120 -10.62 11.81 3.10
CA ASN A 120 -10.85 11.59 1.68
C ASN A 120 -10.18 10.29 1.20
N ALA A 121 -10.51 9.88 -0.02
CA ALA A 121 -10.00 8.63 -0.61
C ALA A 121 -8.46 8.59 -0.72
N GLY A 122 -7.81 9.73 -0.96
CA GLY A 122 -6.36 9.82 -1.02
C GLY A 122 -5.71 9.58 0.35
N GLU A 123 -6.33 10.05 1.43
CA GLU A 123 -5.85 9.80 2.80
C GLU A 123 -6.06 8.34 3.22
N VAL A 124 -7.20 7.75 2.88
CA VAL A 124 -7.46 6.31 3.10
C VAL A 124 -6.43 5.45 2.35
N ALA A 125 -6.16 5.79 1.08
CA ALA A 125 -5.14 5.11 0.28
C ALA A 125 -3.74 5.27 0.89
N ALA A 126 -3.38 6.48 1.35
CA ALA A 126 -2.11 6.73 2.02
C ALA A 126 -1.94 5.90 3.30
N ALA A 127 -3.00 5.81 4.12
CA ALA A 127 -3.00 5.00 5.33
C ALA A 127 -2.79 3.50 5.01
N LEU A 128 -3.47 2.98 3.99
CA LEU A 128 -3.33 1.60 3.54
C LEU A 128 -1.91 1.33 2.99
N ILE A 129 -1.38 2.21 2.15
CA ILE A 129 -0.01 2.10 1.61
C ILE A 129 1.02 2.11 2.75
N GLY A 130 0.85 2.98 3.74
CA GLY A 130 1.71 3.03 4.92
C GLY A 130 1.72 1.71 5.67
N HIS A 131 0.54 1.13 5.94
CA HIS A 131 0.39 -0.16 6.58
C HIS A 131 1.06 -1.30 5.78
N LEU A 132 0.79 -1.40 4.47
CA LEU A 132 1.40 -2.43 3.62
C LEU A 132 2.94 -2.37 3.65
N ARG A 133 3.52 -1.16 3.62
CA ARG A 133 4.96 -0.98 3.71
C ARG A 133 5.57 -1.42 5.03
N GLU A 134 4.89 -1.15 6.14
CA GLU A 134 5.36 -1.55 7.46
C GLU A 134 5.37 -3.06 7.62
N GLU A 135 4.33 -3.72 7.19
CA GLU A 135 4.23 -5.18 7.20
C GLU A 135 5.29 -5.86 6.32
N ALA A 136 5.80 -5.18 5.29
CA ALA A 136 6.90 -5.67 4.46
C ALA A 136 8.22 -5.84 5.23
N ARG A 137 8.36 -5.22 6.43
CA ARG A 137 9.51 -5.34 7.35
C ARG A 137 10.86 -5.13 6.67
N LEU A 138 10.92 -4.19 5.73
CA LEU A 138 12.16 -3.89 5.01
C LEU A 138 13.13 -3.08 5.89
N PRO A 139 14.45 -3.21 5.67
CA PRO A 139 15.45 -2.39 6.36
C PRO A 139 15.15 -0.91 6.16
N GLN A 140 15.13 -0.14 7.26
CA GLN A 140 14.70 1.27 7.25
C GLN A 140 15.83 2.27 7.01
N ALA A 141 17.09 1.85 6.94
CA ALA A 141 18.24 2.74 6.81
C ALA A 141 18.16 3.63 5.57
N VAL A 142 17.71 3.07 4.43
CA VAL A 142 17.35 3.82 3.23
C VAL A 142 16.04 3.22 2.71
N PRO A 143 14.93 3.96 2.73
CA PRO A 143 13.67 3.42 2.26
C PRO A 143 13.77 3.10 0.76
N PRO A 144 13.45 1.87 0.35
CA PRO A 144 13.50 1.50 -1.05
C PRO A 144 12.47 2.29 -1.86
N PRO A 145 12.75 2.56 -3.14
CA PRO A 145 11.80 3.21 -4.04
C PRO A 145 10.49 2.44 -4.08
N LEU A 146 9.37 3.18 -4.12
CA LEU A 146 8.03 2.65 -4.18
C LEU A 146 7.44 2.87 -5.58
N VAL A 147 6.90 1.81 -6.14
CA VAL A 147 6.09 1.83 -7.37
C VAL A 147 4.65 1.45 -7.02
N VAL A 148 3.68 2.27 -7.41
CA VAL A 148 2.26 1.97 -7.25
C VAL A 148 1.62 1.84 -8.63
N THR A 149 0.88 0.74 -8.86
CA THR A 149 0.17 0.53 -10.12
C THR A 149 -1.10 1.37 -10.17
N VAL A 150 -1.42 1.86 -11.35
CA VAL A 150 -2.66 2.58 -11.62
C VAL A 150 -3.35 2.00 -12.85
N PRO A 151 -4.69 1.97 -12.90
CA PRO A 151 -5.41 1.57 -14.11
C PRO A 151 -5.03 2.44 -15.32
N ALA A 152 -5.03 1.85 -16.50
CA ALA A 152 -4.78 2.58 -17.75
C ALA A 152 -5.83 3.69 -17.97
N SER A 153 -7.06 3.46 -17.51
CA SER A 153 -8.20 4.38 -17.61
C SER A 153 -8.13 5.59 -16.66
N PHE A 154 -7.17 5.62 -15.72
CA PHE A 154 -7.07 6.75 -14.80
C PHE A 154 -6.72 8.06 -15.53
N HIS A 155 -7.49 9.10 -15.25
CA HIS A 155 -7.20 10.46 -15.68
C HIS A 155 -6.04 11.08 -14.88
N ALA A 156 -5.51 12.20 -15.35
CA ALA A 156 -4.37 12.89 -14.75
C ALA A 156 -4.58 13.16 -13.23
N ALA A 157 -5.75 13.69 -12.85
CA ALA A 157 -6.07 13.98 -11.45
C ALA A 157 -6.04 12.72 -10.55
N GLN A 158 -6.51 11.57 -11.05
CA GLN A 158 -6.50 10.31 -10.31
C GLN A 158 -5.07 9.76 -10.16
N ARG A 159 -4.24 9.88 -11.21
CA ARG A 159 -2.83 9.49 -11.17
C ARG A 159 -2.06 10.34 -10.17
N GLU A 160 -2.24 11.65 -10.21
CA GLU A 160 -1.61 12.60 -9.30
C GLU A 160 -2.04 12.38 -7.84
N ALA A 161 -3.32 12.15 -7.60
CA ALA A 161 -3.84 11.81 -6.27
C ALA A 161 -3.26 10.47 -5.75
N THR A 162 -3.04 9.49 -6.63
CA THR A 162 -2.39 8.21 -6.27
C THR A 162 -0.92 8.42 -5.92
N ILE A 163 -0.19 9.25 -6.68
CA ILE A 163 1.21 9.62 -6.38
C ILE A 163 1.27 10.31 -5.01
N SER A 164 0.41 11.31 -4.78
CA SER A 164 0.34 12.03 -3.50
C SER A 164 0.02 11.08 -2.32
N ALA A 165 -0.90 10.13 -2.53
CA ALA A 165 -1.21 9.11 -1.53
C ALA A 165 0.01 8.21 -1.24
N ALA A 166 0.75 7.80 -2.26
CA ALA A 166 1.96 7.00 -2.11
C ALA A 166 3.05 7.75 -1.33
N GLU A 167 3.29 9.02 -1.66
CA GLU A 167 4.24 9.87 -0.95
C GLU A 167 3.87 10.07 0.52
N ARG A 168 2.59 10.32 0.80
CA ARG A 168 2.08 10.42 2.18
C ARG A 168 2.23 9.09 2.92
N GLY A 169 1.85 7.97 2.33
CA GLY A 169 1.99 6.64 2.90
C GLY A 169 3.45 6.28 3.22
N CYS A 170 4.38 6.76 2.41
CA CYS A 170 5.81 6.62 2.69
C CYS A 170 6.27 7.40 3.94
N ARG A 171 5.63 8.52 4.25
CA ARG A 171 5.95 9.39 5.40
C ARG A 171 5.19 9.02 6.68
N LEU A 172 4.05 8.35 6.55
CA LEU A 172 3.28 7.88 7.69
C LEU A 172 4.07 6.75 8.38
N ARG A 173 4.67 7.05 9.52
CA ARG A 173 5.00 6.00 10.49
C ARG A 173 3.66 5.56 11.06
N ALA A 174 3.22 4.33 10.79
CA ALA A 174 2.09 3.80 11.51
C ALA A 174 2.46 3.88 12.99
N ARG A 175 1.66 4.57 13.75
CA ARG A 175 1.69 4.48 15.20
C ARG A 175 1.11 3.10 15.52
N SER A 176 1.93 2.06 15.36
CA SER A 176 1.61 0.76 15.91
C SER A 176 1.59 0.94 17.42
N GLY A 177 0.40 0.97 17.99
CA GLY A 177 0.25 0.79 19.41
C GLY A 177 0.88 -0.55 19.78
N LYS A 178 2.10 -0.52 20.30
CA LYS A 178 2.64 -1.67 21.02
C LYS A 178 1.70 -1.88 22.20
N VAL A 179 0.83 -2.87 22.09
CA VAL A 179 0.23 -3.49 23.25
C VAL A 179 1.35 -4.28 23.88
N ARG A 180 1.78 -3.86 25.07
CA ARG A 180 2.57 -4.68 26.00
C ARG A 180 1.64 -5.68 26.66
#